data_d810201a33e6ec9efd091a88ab4623f3
#
_entry.id   d810201a33e6ec9efd091a88ab4623f3
#
_cell.length_a   1.000
_cell.length_b   1.000
_cell.length_c   1.000
_cell.angle_alpha   90.00
_cell.angle_beta   90.00
_cell.angle_gamma   90.00
#
_symmetry.space_group_name_H-M   'P 1'
#
loop_
_entity.id
_entity.type
_entity.pdbx_description
1 polymer ?
#
loop_
_entity_poly.entity_id
_entity_poly.type
_entity_poly.pdbx_seq_one_letter_code
_entity_poly.pdbx_strand_id
1 'polypeptide(L)'
;MWKDSKNTIVIPDEFIISGSTYNVSLVESSEKDLGGALGDFTNLFHEIRLAKTCRVDEEEIDMPEDEFIKTYLHELGHCFGYWYKGDNSEEFANAFANFMYEYLTSKKCYDILHSSKE
;
A
#
# COMPACT_ATOMS: atom_id res chain seq x y z
N MET A 1 -8.64 -0.99 9.77
CA MET A 1 -8.68 -0.07 8.60
C MET A 1 -7.90 1.20 8.90
N TRP A 2 -7.11 1.63 7.96
CA TRP A 2 -6.30 2.84 8.11
C TRP A 2 -6.71 3.88 7.07
N LYS A 3 -6.72 5.15 7.45
CA LYS A 3 -7.03 6.26 6.54
C LYS A 3 -5.96 7.33 6.65
N ASP A 4 -5.69 7.99 5.53
CA ASP A 4 -4.78 9.12 5.53
C ASP A 4 -5.43 10.34 6.19
N SER A 5 -4.63 11.37 6.48
CA SER A 5 -5.10 12.56 7.18
C SER A 5 -6.17 13.33 6.40
N LYS A 6 -6.16 13.20 5.09
CA LYS A 6 -7.14 13.86 4.21
C LYS A 6 -8.38 13.01 3.97
N ASN A 7 -8.40 11.81 4.53
CA ASN A 7 -9.51 10.86 4.38
C ASN A 7 -9.80 10.50 2.92
N THR A 8 -8.76 10.52 2.08
CA THR A 8 -8.89 10.22 0.65
C THR A 8 -8.40 8.83 0.28
N ILE A 9 -7.52 8.26 1.09
CA ILE A 9 -6.96 6.93 0.85
C ILE A 9 -7.26 6.05 2.05
N VAL A 10 -7.77 4.87 1.77
CA VAL A 10 -8.10 3.87 2.80
C VAL A 10 -7.28 2.63 2.55
N ILE A 11 -6.61 2.15 3.59
CA ILE A 11 -5.95 0.85 3.56
C ILE A 11 -6.85 -0.09 4.35
N PRO A 12 -7.45 -1.09 3.69
CA PRO A 12 -8.39 -1.99 4.37
C PRO A 12 -7.66 -3.01 5.25
N ASP A 13 -8.41 -3.64 6.13
CA ASP A 13 -7.86 -4.75 6.92
C ASP A 13 -7.75 -6.02 6.09
N GLU A 14 -8.58 -6.14 5.07
CA GLU A 14 -8.54 -7.26 4.14
C GLU A 14 -9.14 -6.86 2.79
N PHE A 15 -8.77 -7.59 1.77
CA PHE A 15 -9.34 -7.39 0.43
C PHE A 15 -9.37 -8.72 -0.32
N ILE A 16 -10.12 -8.77 -1.40
CA ILE A 16 -10.24 -9.97 -2.23
C ILE A 16 -9.62 -9.69 -3.59
N ILE A 17 -8.78 -10.61 -4.02
CA ILE A 17 -8.20 -10.57 -5.35
C ILE A 17 -8.21 -11.99 -5.92
N SER A 18 -8.71 -12.12 -7.15
CA SER A 18 -8.80 -13.43 -7.83
C SER A 18 -9.49 -14.51 -6.97
N GLY A 19 -10.51 -14.10 -6.20
CA GLY A 19 -11.26 -15.02 -5.34
C GLY A 19 -10.60 -15.34 -4.01
N SER A 20 -9.39 -14.87 -3.76
CA SER A 20 -8.67 -15.12 -2.52
C SER A 20 -8.72 -13.91 -1.60
N THR A 21 -8.89 -14.15 -0.31
CA THR A 21 -8.88 -13.08 0.70
C THR A 21 -7.46 -12.88 1.21
N TYR A 22 -7.00 -11.63 1.18
CA TYR A 22 -5.71 -11.24 1.71
C TYR A 22 -5.92 -10.34 2.91
N ASN A 23 -5.11 -10.53 3.93
CA ASN A 23 -5.12 -9.69 5.13
C ASN A 23 -4.03 -8.63 5.04
N VAL A 24 -4.33 -7.45 5.59
CA VAL A 24 -3.34 -6.38 5.72
C VAL A 24 -3.09 -6.19 7.21
N SER A 25 -1.88 -6.48 7.64
CA SER A 25 -1.50 -6.46 9.05
C SER A 25 -0.48 -5.36 9.31
N LEU A 26 -0.57 -4.75 10.48
CA LEU A 26 0.41 -3.76 10.91
C LEU A 26 1.37 -4.43 11.89
N VAL A 27 2.67 -4.20 11.70
CA VAL A 27 3.69 -4.63 12.66
C VAL A 27 4.32 -3.39 13.28
N GLU A 28 4.88 -3.53 14.48
CA GLU A 28 5.38 -2.37 15.21
C GLU A 28 6.60 -1.74 14.57
N SER A 29 7.57 -2.52 14.16
CA SER A 29 8.86 -2.00 13.74
C SER A 29 9.38 -2.68 12.47
N SER A 30 9.84 -1.87 11.51
CA SER A 30 10.46 -2.41 10.31
C SER A 30 11.73 -3.19 10.64
N GLU A 31 12.55 -2.67 11.58
CA GLU A 31 13.80 -3.32 11.95
C GLU A 31 13.58 -4.64 12.66
N LYS A 32 12.68 -4.67 13.64
CA LYS A 32 12.45 -5.84 14.47
C LYS A 32 11.60 -6.89 13.80
N ASP A 33 10.60 -6.47 13.04
CA ASP A 33 9.58 -7.37 12.54
C ASP A 33 9.73 -7.74 11.07
N LEU A 34 10.36 -6.87 10.28
CA LEU A 34 10.48 -7.06 8.83
C LEU A 34 11.93 -7.05 8.34
N GLY A 35 12.90 -7.16 9.25
CA GLY A 35 14.30 -7.20 8.85
C GLY A 35 14.78 -5.94 8.16
N GLY A 36 14.17 -4.79 8.46
CA GLY A 36 14.51 -3.52 7.85
C GLY A 36 13.62 -3.12 6.69
N ALA A 37 12.79 -4.03 6.18
CA ALA A 37 11.84 -3.68 5.12
C ALA A 37 10.70 -2.88 5.71
N LEU A 38 10.14 -1.95 4.93
CA LEU A 38 9.02 -1.14 5.38
C LEU A 38 7.68 -1.88 5.28
N GLY A 39 7.62 -2.89 4.42
CA GLY A 39 6.47 -3.76 4.28
C GLY A 39 6.88 -5.01 3.53
N ASP A 40 6.01 -6.00 3.51
CA ASP A 40 6.23 -7.20 2.68
C ASP A 40 4.91 -7.80 2.22
N PHE A 41 5.01 -8.66 1.22
CA PHE A 41 3.90 -9.40 0.67
C PHE A 41 4.27 -10.88 0.71
N THR A 42 3.39 -11.68 1.30
CA THR A 42 3.57 -13.14 1.36
C THR A 42 2.38 -13.82 0.73
N ASN A 43 2.57 -14.40 -0.44
CA ASN A 43 1.48 -15.12 -1.09
C ASN A 43 1.10 -16.39 -0.33
N LEU A 44 2.08 -17.05 0.25
CA LEU A 44 1.83 -18.28 0.99
C LEU A 44 0.80 -18.09 2.11
N PHE A 45 0.86 -16.95 2.79
CA PHE A 45 -0.05 -16.64 3.88
C PHE A 45 -1.14 -15.65 3.49
N HIS A 46 -1.23 -15.25 2.23
CA HIS A 46 -2.19 -14.27 1.75
C HIS A 46 -2.18 -13.02 2.63
N GLU A 47 -1.01 -12.42 2.76
CA GLU A 47 -0.83 -11.31 3.70
C GLU A 47 0.08 -10.22 3.16
N ILE A 48 -0.31 -8.97 3.44
CA ILE A 48 0.57 -7.81 3.31
C ILE A 48 0.82 -7.31 4.72
N ARG A 49 2.09 -7.10 5.08
CA ARG A 49 2.46 -6.53 6.38
C ARG A 49 3.09 -5.17 6.16
N LEU A 50 2.74 -4.23 7.03
CA LEU A 50 3.23 -2.86 6.95
C LEU A 50 3.76 -2.45 8.33
N ALA A 51 4.93 -1.82 8.37
CA ALA A 51 5.53 -1.38 9.62
C ALA A 51 4.97 -0.02 10.03
N LYS A 52 4.70 0.14 11.32
CA LYS A 52 4.26 1.42 11.87
C LYS A 52 5.41 2.38 12.06
N THR A 53 6.62 1.85 12.32
CA THR A 53 7.81 2.66 12.53
C THR A 53 8.93 2.19 11.63
N CYS A 54 9.84 3.10 11.35
CA CYS A 54 11.05 2.80 10.59
C CYS A 54 12.24 3.48 11.26
N ARG A 55 13.45 3.07 10.85
CA ARG A 55 14.66 3.63 11.43
C ARG A 55 15.29 4.63 10.47
N VAL A 56 15.53 5.84 10.96
CA VAL A 56 16.20 6.88 10.21
C VAL A 56 17.29 7.46 11.11
N ASP A 57 18.55 7.45 10.65
CA ASP A 57 19.68 7.96 11.41
C ASP A 57 19.77 7.38 12.83
N GLU A 58 19.60 6.06 12.93
CA GLU A 58 19.65 5.30 14.16
C GLU A 58 18.51 5.60 15.15
N GLU A 59 17.53 6.39 14.74
CA GLU A 59 16.33 6.62 15.54
C GLU A 59 15.15 5.91 14.92
N GLU A 60 14.32 5.33 15.77
CA GLU A 60 13.08 4.73 15.34
C GLU A 60 12.00 5.81 15.35
N ILE A 61 11.39 6.07 14.20
CA ILE A 61 10.38 7.10 14.05
C ILE A 61 9.10 6.49 13.50
N ASP A 62 7.99 7.19 13.71
CA ASP A 62 6.74 6.80 13.09
C ASP A 62 6.89 6.89 11.57
N MET A 63 6.32 5.93 10.87
CA MET A 63 6.35 5.93 9.42
C MET A 63 5.64 7.17 8.90
N PRO A 64 6.31 7.98 8.06
CA PRO A 64 5.62 9.11 7.43
C PRO A 64 4.42 8.63 6.62
N GLU A 65 3.35 9.39 6.64
CA GLU A 65 2.08 9.00 6.02
C GLU A 65 2.24 8.64 4.54
N ASP A 66 2.94 9.47 3.78
CA ASP A 66 3.13 9.22 2.36
C ASP A 66 3.96 7.96 2.10
N GLU A 67 4.97 7.70 2.92
CA GLU A 67 5.77 6.48 2.81
C GLU A 67 4.95 5.25 3.17
N PHE A 68 4.07 5.38 4.15
CA PHE A 68 3.19 4.29 4.56
C PHE A 68 2.25 3.90 3.41
N ILE A 69 1.66 4.89 2.77
CA ILE A 69 0.78 4.69 1.62
C ILE A 69 1.54 4.06 0.46
N LYS A 70 2.71 4.61 0.12
CA LYS A 70 3.52 4.09 -0.98
C LYS A 70 3.96 2.65 -0.74
N THR A 71 4.29 2.33 0.51
CA THR A 71 4.67 0.98 0.88
C THR A 71 3.51 0.02 0.66
N TYR A 72 2.32 0.40 1.11
CA TYR A 72 1.14 -0.43 0.86
C TYR A 72 0.91 -0.65 -0.64
N LEU A 73 0.98 0.41 -1.42
CA LEU A 73 0.77 0.32 -2.87
C LEU A 73 1.84 -0.52 -3.55
N HIS A 74 3.08 -0.48 -3.06
CA HIS A 74 4.16 -1.31 -3.56
C HIS A 74 3.87 -2.80 -3.32
N GLU A 75 3.46 -3.15 -2.10
CA GLU A 75 3.14 -4.54 -1.79
C GLU A 75 1.88 -5.00 -2.52
N LEU A 76 0.91 -4.10 -2.69
CA LEU A 76 -0.26 -4.38 -3.51
C LEU A 76 0.13 -4.63 -4.96
N GLY A 77 1.15 -3.92 -5.46
CA GLY A 77 1.73 -4.14 -6.78
C GLY A 77 2.31 -5.53 -6.94
N HIS A 78 2.99 -6.04 -5.93
CA HIS A 78 3.48 -7.42 -5.95
C HIS A 78 2.32 -8.41 -6.01
N CYS A 79 1.26 -8.14 -5.25
CA CYS A 79 0.07 -8.98 -5.26
C CYS A 79 -0.60 -8.99 -6.63
N PHE A 80 -0.79 -7.81 -7.21
CA PHE A 80 -1.35 -7.67 -8.55
C PHE A 80 -0.48 -8.38 -9.59
N GLY A 81 0.82 -8.18 -9.50
CA GLY A 81 1.77 -8.80 -10.43
C GLY A 81 1.73 -10.31 -10.34
N TYR A 82 1.65 -10.84 -9.13
CA TYR A 82 1.58 -12.28 -8.91
C TYR A 82 0.35 -12.88 -9.60
N TRP A 83 -0.82 -12.27 -9.39
CA TRP A 83 -2.07 -12.85 -9.87
C TRP A 83 -2.35 -12.62 -11.35
N TYR A 84 -1.99 -11.45 -11.86
CA TYR A 84 -2.45 -11.05 -13.18
C TYR A 84 -1.36 -10.89 -14.23
N LYS A 85 -0.10 -10.80 -13.80
CA LYS A 85 1.00 -10.56 -14.73
C LYS A 85 2.05 -11.66 -14.73
N GLY A 86 2.07 -12.51 -13.69
CA GLY A 86 3.16 -13.44 -13.49
C GLY A 86 4.48 -12.71 -13.28
N ASP A 87 4.44 -11.47 -12.84
CA ASP A 87 5.60 -10.61 -12.67
C ASP A 87 5.69 -10.14 -11.22
N ASN A 88 6.66 -10.68 -10.49
CA ASN A 88 6.89 -10.36 -9.08
C ASN A 88 8.10 -9.45 -8.91
N SER A 89 8.48 -8.71 -9.96
CA SER A 89 9.67 -7.86 -9.90
C SER A 89 9.45 -6.60 -9.08
N GLU A 90 10.53 -6.10 -8.49
CA GLU A 90 10.52 -4.81 -7.82
C GLU A 90 10.21 -3.68 -8.81
N GLU A 91 10.70 -3.82 -10.03
CA GLU A 91 10.45 -2.83 -11.07
C GLU A 91 8.97 -2.67 -11.35
N PHE A 92 8.24 -3.78 -11.48
CA PHE A 92 6.80 -3.72 -11.71
C PHE A 92 6.08 -3.13 -10.50
N ALA A 93 6.42 -3.59 -9.29
CA ALA A 93 5.80 -3.11 -8.07
C ALA A 93 6.00 -1.60 -7.87
N ASN A 94 7.20 -1.12 -8.17
CA ASN A 94 7.52 0.31 -8.09
C ASN A 94 6.70 1.12 -9.10
N ALA A 95 6.60 0.63 -10.34
CA ALA A 95 5.82 1.32 -11.36
C ALA A 95 4.34 1.37 -10.98
N PHE A 96 3.81 0.27 -10.49
CA PHE A 96 2.42 0.20 -10.03
C PHE A 96 2.18 1.19 -8.88
N ALA A 97 3.06 1.19 -7.88
CA ALA A 97 2.92 2.05 -6.71
C ALA A 97 2.98 3.52 -7.09
N ASN A 98 3.92 3.89 -7.95
CA ASN A 98 4.07 5.28 -8.39
C ASN A 98 2.83 5.76 -9.14
N PHE A 99 2.33 4.93 -10.05
CA PHE A 99 1.12 5.26 -10.79
C PHE A 99 -0.08 5.43 -9.85
N MET A 100 -0.28 4.46 -8.98
CA MET A 100 -1.43 4.48 -8.08
C MET A 100 -1.37 5.64 -7.09
N TYR A 101 -0.19 5.91 -6.53
CA TYR A 101 -0.04 7.01 -5.60
C TYR A 101 -0.39 8.34 -6.28
N GLU A 102 0.18 8.56 -7.46
CA GLU A 102 -0.07 9.77 -8.22
C GLU A 102 -1.54 9.91 -8.59
N TYR A 103 -2.13 8.82 -9.08
CA TYR A 103 -3.54 8.82 -9.44
C TYR A 103 -4.43 9.13 -8.24
N LEU A 104 -4.21 8.45 -7.12
CA LEU A 104 -5.06 8.59 -5.94
C LEU A 104 -4.91 9.96 -5.26
N THR A 105 -3.72 10.56 -5.31
CA THR A 105 -3.48 11.83 -4.63
C THR A 105 -3.72 13.05 -5.50
N SER A 106 -3.68 12.91 -6.83
CA SER A 106 -3.84 14.04 -7.74
C SER A 106 -5.24 14.15 -8.34
N LYS A 107 -6.02 13.07 -8.30
CA LYS A 107 -7.35 13.09 -8.91
C LYS A 107 -8.24 14.11 -8.18
N LYS A 108 -9.08 14.76 -8.95
CA LYS A 108 -10.10 15.62 -8.38
C LYS A 108 -11.40 14.83 -8.30
N CYS A 109 -12.09 15.00 -7.18
CA CYS A 109 -13.37 14.32 -6.98
C CYS A 109 -14.49 15.22 -7.50
N TYR A 110 -14.85 15.02 -8.75
CA TYR A 110 -15.97 15.72 -9.34
C TYR A 110 -17.25 14.92 -9.13
N ASP A 111 -18.32 15.62 -8.83
CA ASP A 111 -19.63 15.03 -8.90
C ASP A 111 -20.05 15.07 -10.36
N ILE A 112 -19.94 13.95 -11.03
CA ILE A 112 -20.21 13.87 -12.48
C ILE A 112 -21.66 14.26 -12.80
N LEU A 113 -22.58 13.93 -11.90
CA LEU A 113 -23.97 14.29 -12.11
C LEU A 113 -24.20 15.79 -12.07
N HIS A 114 -23.47 16.47 -11.20
CA HIS A 114 -23.55 17.93 -11.13
C HIS A 114 -22.75 18.59 -12.22
N SER A 115 -21.54 18.10 -12.50
CA SER A 115 -20.70 18.70 -13.53
C SER A 115 -21.32 18.60 -14.92
N SER A 116 -22.13 17.59 -15.18
CA SER A 116 -22.80 17.43 -16.47
C SER A 116 -23.88 18.46 -16.70
N LYS A 117 -24.25 19.21 -15.69
CA LYS A 117 -25.28 20.26 -15.81
C LYS A 117 -24.70 21.60 -16.23
N GLU A 118 -23.41 21.71 -16.26
CA GLU A 118 -22.72 22.96 -16.53
C GLU A 118 -22.20 23.10 -17.96
#